data_f2d3b6b5128a67950a9ffd56414cdb6f
#
_entry.id   f2d3b6b5128a67950a9ffd56414cdb6f
#
_cell.length_a   1.000
_cell.length_b   1.000
_cell.length_c   1.000
_cell.angle_alpha   90.00
_cell.angle_beta   90.00
_cell.angle_gamma   90.00
#
_symmetry.space_group_name_H-M   'P 1'
#
loop_
_entity.id
_entity.type
_entity.pdbx_description
1 polymer ?
#
loop_
_entity_poly.entity_id
_entity_poly.type
_entity_poly.pdbx_seq_one_letter_code
_entity_poly.pdbx_strand_id
1 'polypeptide(L)'
;MTPELTVLALAALLQGVQFALMSVAANLDLGMAKTASPRDIDRLGRPLHEMLATKPARLYRAFNNHFEALILFTVAVVVVSLADASTPFTATCAWVYLGARIAYVPAYYFGLVPWRSLIFFVGAVATFAMILATLI
;
A
#
# COMPACT_ATOMS: atom_id res chain seq x y z
N MET A 1 -7.82 -21.73 -4.93
CA MET A 1 -6.96 -20.58 -4.54
C MET A 1 -7.12 -20.37 -3.04
N THR A 2 -6.02 -20.29 -2.31
CA THR A 2 -6.08 -20.08 -0.85
C THR A 2 -6.57 -18.67 -0.52
N PRO A 3 -7.12 -18.45 0.69
CA PRO A 3 -7.51 -17.10 1.12
C PRO A 3 -6.36 -16.09 1.06
N GLU A 4 -5.14 -16.49 1.37
CA GLU A 4 -3.95 -15.64 1.34
C GLU A 4 -3.64 -15.16 -0.09
N LEU A 5 -3.72 -16.05 -1.07
CA LEU A 5 -3.54 -15.70 -2.48
C LEU A 5 -4.67 -14.79 -2.99
N THR A 6 -5.90 -15.03 -2.54
CA THR A 6 -7.04 -14.16 -2.86
C THR A 6 -6.79 -12.75 -2.33
N VAL A 7 -6.37 -12.65 -1.07
CA VAL A 7 -6.06 -11.35 -0.44
C VAL A 7 -4.89 -10.67 -1.15
N LEU A 8 -3.86 -11.41 -1.55
CA LEU A 8 -2.74 -10.85 -2.31
C LEU A 8 -3.20 -10.22 -3.62
N ALA A 9 -4.08 -10.91 -4.35
CA ALA A 9 -4.66 -10.38 -5.58
C ALA A 9 -5.48 -9.11 -5.31
N LEU A 10 -6.31 -9.09 -4.25
CA LEU A 10 -7.07 -7.90 -3.85
C LEU A 10 -6.18 -6.75 -3.42
N ALA A 11 -5.08 -7.03 -2.72
CA ALA A 11 -4.10 -6.02 -2.33
C ALA A 11 -3.37 -5.42 -3.54
N ALA A 12 -3.09 -6.22 -4.57
CA ALA A 12 -2.56 -5.73 -5.84
C ALA A 12 -3.56 -4.84 -6.58
N LEU A 13 -4.84 -5.21 -6.59
CA LEU A 13 -5.91 -4.35 -7.14
C LEU A 13 -6.05 -3.03 -6.35
N LEU A 14 -5.93 -3.08 -5.02
CA LEU A 14 -5.92 -1.88 -4.18
C LEU A 14 -4.74 -0.95 -4.54
N GLN A 15 -3.58 -1.51 -4.87
CA GLN A 15 -2.46 -0.72 -5.39
C GLN A 15 -2.82 0.00 -6.70
N GLY A 16 -3.52 -0.68 -7.60
CA GLY A 16 -4.03 -0.07 -8.84
C GLY A 16 -5.02 1.07 -8.58
N VAL A 17 -5.93 0.90 -7.62
CA VAL A 17 -6.86 1.95 -7.19
C VAL A 17 -6.10 3.15 -6.62
N GLN A 18 -5.12 2.93 -5.75
CA GLN A 18 -4.31 4.01 -5.20
C GLN A 18 -3.48 4.72 -6.27
N PHE A 19 -2.96 3.98 -7.25
CA PHE A 19 -2.29 4.58 -8.42
C PHE A 19 -3.23 5.52 -9.17
N ALA A 20 -4.47 5.09 -9.44
CA ALA A 20 -5.46 5.92 -10.12
C ALA A 20 -5.82 7.17 -9.31
N LEU A 21 -6.07 7.02 -8.00
CA LEU A 21 -6.36 8.15 -7.11
C LEU A 21 -5.22 9.17 -7.07
N MET A 22 -4.00 8.70 -6.91
CA MET A 22 -2.80 9.53 -6.89
C MET A 22 -2.59 10.25 -8.23
N SER A 23 -2.74 9.53 -9.34
CA SER A 23 -2.56 10.10 -10.69
C SER A 23 -3.59 11.17 -10.99
N VAL A 24 -4.86 10.94 -10.67
CA VAL A 24 -5.93 11.93 -10.84
C VAL A 24 -5.67 13.16 -9.98
N ALA A 25 -5.33 12.96 -8.71
CA ALA A 25 -5.05 14.06 -7.79
C ALA A 25 -3.83 14.90 -8.25
N ALA A 26 -2.76 14.25 -8.73
CA ALA A 26 -1.59 14.94 -9.25
C ALA A 26 -1.89 15.74 -10.53
N ASN A 27 -2.69 15.16 -11.44
CA ASN A 27 -3.10 15.84 -12.67
C ASN A 27 -4.00 17.06 -12.39
N LEU A 28 -4.90 16.95 -11.43
CA LEU A 28 -5.75 18.08 -11.03
C LEU A 28 -4.94 19.18 -10.33
N ASP A 29 -3.90 18.83 -9.59
CA ASP A 29 -3.05 19.77 -8.84
C ASP A 29 -2.01 20.46 -9.72
N LEU A 30 -1.26 19.72 -10.53
CA LEU A 30 -0.12 20.20 -11.29
C LEU A 30 -0.38 20.36 -12.80
N GLY A 31 -1.40 19.68 -13.32
CA GLY A 31 -1.71 19.61 -14.73
C GLY A 31 -0.88 18.59 -15.52
N MET A 32 -1.46 18.10 -16.63
CA MET A 32 -0.85 17.05 -17.45
C MET A 32 0.46 17.50 -18.12
N ALA A 33 0.63 18.79 -18.36
CA ALA A 33 1.87 19.31 -18.95
C ALA A 33 3.11 19.00 -18.09
N LYS A 34 2.94 18.95 -16.76
CA LYS A 34 4.01 18.56 -15.82
C LYS A 34 4.03 17.06 -15.56
N THR A 35 2.87 16.47 -15.28
CA THR A 35 2.78 15.05 -14.89
C THR A 35 3.15 14.10 -16.01
N ALA A 36 2.82 14.43 -17.26
CA ALA A 36 3.16 13.67 -18.46
C ALA A 36 4.51 14.07 -19.08
N SER A 37 5.22 15.04 -18.51
CA SER A 37 6.55 15.46 -18.97
C SER A 37 7.63 14.42 -18.62
N PRO A 38 8.84 14.51 -19.18
CA PRO A 38 9.98 13.69 -18.77
C PRO A 38 10.36 13.86 -17.29
N ARG A 39 9.84 14.87 -16.61
CA ARG A 39 10.03 15.16 -15.18
C ARG A 39 11.47 15.50 -14.80
N ASP A 40 12.25 16.03 -15.75
CA ASP A 40 13.61 16.46 -15.52
C ASP A 40 13.64 17.60 -14.48
N ILE A 41 14.52 17.48 -13.49
CA ILE A 41 14.65 18.45 -12.39
C ILE A 41 15.07 19.81 -12.94
N ASP A 42 15.95 19.84 -13.93
CA ASP A 42 16.40 21.07 -14.59
C ASP A 42 15.24 21.86 -15.21
N ARG A 43 14.21 21.15 -15.71
CA ARG A 43 13.02 21.77 -16.31
C ARG A 43 11.99 22.15 -15.26
N LEU A 44 11.75 21.29 -14.24
CA LEU A 44 10.72 21.47 -13.23
C LEU A 44 11.21 22.28 -12.03
N GLY A 45 12.53 22.33 -11.79
CA GLY A 45 13.16 22.97 -10.64
C GLY A 45 13.29 22.08 -9.41
N ARG A 46 12.44 21.06 -9.27
CA ARG A 46 12.45 20.06 -8.19
C ARG A 46 11.70 18.80 -8.60
N PRO A 47 11.85 17.67 -7.89
CA PRO A 47 11.10 16.44 -8.15
C PRO A 47 9.58 16.68 -8.15
N LEU A 48 8.88 16.05 -9.09
CA LEU A 48 7.45 16.25 -9.28
C LEU A 48 6.63 16.02 -7.99
N HIS A 49 6.96 14.98 -7.25
CA HIS A 49 6.25 14.63 -6.01
C HIS A 49 6.40 15.66 -4.89
N GLU A 50 7.47 16.47 -4.91
CA GLU A 50 7.68 17.57 -3.96
C GLU A 50 6.88 18.83 -4.32
N MET A 51 6.34 18.87 -5.54
CA MET A 51 5.51 20.00 -6.01
C MET A 51 4.03 19.83 -5.64
N LEU A 52 3.62 18.65 -5.20
CA LEU A 52 2.23 18.34 -4.87
C LEU A 52 1.75 19.12 -3.63
N ALA A 53 0.49 19.58 -3.68
CA ALA A 53 -0.20 20.12 -2.51
C ALA A 53 -0.35 19.03 -1.42
N THR A 54 -0.77 19.43 -0.22
CA THR A 54 -0.76 18.56 0.97
C THR A 54 -1.54 17.24 0.77
N LYS A 55 -2.78 17.28 0.26
CA LYS A 55 -3.60 16.08 0.08
C LYS A 55 -3.10 15.17 -1.06
N PRO A 56 -2.79 15.67 -2.26
CA PRO A 56 -2.15 14.86 -3.29
C PRO A 56 -0.82 14.25 -2.84
N ALA A 57 -0.01 15.00 -2.10
CA ALA A 57 1.24 14.48 -1.53
C ALA A 57 1.01 13.35 -0.52
N ARG A 58 -0.07 13.39 0.25
CA ARG A 58 -0.46 12.30 1.16
C ARG A 58 -0.87 11.04 0.40
N LEU A 59 -1.63 11.18 -0.70
CA LEU A 59 -1.97 10.05 -1.58
C LEU A 59 -0.71 9.42 -2.19
N TYR A 60 0.23 10.23 -2.64
CA TYR A 60 1.50 9.75 -3.16
C TYR A 60 2.28 8.95 -2.12
N ARG A 61 2.38 9.44 -0.89
CA ARG A 61 3.07 8.72 0.20
C ARG A 61 2.33 7.45 0.62
N ALA A 62 0.99 7.49 0.67
CA ALA A 62 0.19 6.30 0.95
C ALA A 62 0.38 5.21 -0.12
N PHE A 63 0.42 5.60 -1.39
CA PHE A 63 0.70 4.72 -2.52
C PHE A 63 2.06 4.04 -2.38
N ASN A 64 3.13 4.80 -2.12
CA ASN A 64 4.46 4.23 -1.95
C ASN A 64 4.55 3.32 -0.72
N ASN A 65 3.93 3.71 0.39
CA ASN A 65 3.90 2.88 1.60
C ASN A 65 3.14 1.57 1.37
N HIS A 66 2.04 1.60 0.61
CA HIS A 66 1.35 0.36 0.25
C HIS A 66 2.23 -0.56 -0.58
N PHE A 67 2.98 0.00 -1.53
CA PHE A 67 3.89 -0.78 -2.37
C PHE A 67 4.97 -1.49 -1.52
N GLU A 68 5.59 -0.78 -0.59
CA GLU A 68 6.57 -1.37 0.34
C GLU A 68 5.96 -2.47 1.21
N ALA A 69 4.78 -2.23 1.79
CA ALA A 69 4.08 -3.23 2.59
C ALA A 69 3.66 -4.45 1.76
N LEU A 70 3.27 -4.25 0.50
CA LEU A 70 2.87 -5.31 -0.44
C LEU A 70 4.03 -6.25 -0.75
N ILE A 71 5.25 -5.76 -0.83
CA ILE A 71 6.45 -6.59 -1.02
C ILE A 71 6.58 -7.60 0.11
N LEU A 72 6.54 -7.15 1.37
CA LEU A 72 6.64 -8.04 2.53
C LEU A 72 5.44 -8.98 2.63
N PHE A 73 4.24 -8.50 2.35
CA PHE A 73 3.05 -9.34 2.34
C PHE A 73 3.12 -10.42 1.25
N THR A 74 3.65 -10.07 0.07
CA THR A 74 3.88 -11.05 -1.00
C THR A 74 4.84 -12.15 -0.54
N VAL A 75 5.93 -11.79 0.14
CA VAL A 75 6.85 -12.79 0.71
C VAL A 75 6.11 -13.70 1.70
N ALA A 76 5.30 -13.14 2.60
CA ALA A 76 4.53 -13.94 3.56
C ALA A 76 3.60 -14.92 2.86
N VAL A 77 2.83 -14.46 1.87
CA VAL A 77 1.90 -15.32 1.11
C VAL A 77 2.63 -16.40 0.32
N VAL A 78 3.76 -16.07 -0.31
CA VAL A 78 4.59 -17.05 -1.04
C VAL A 78 5.11 -18.12 -0.09
N VAL A 79 5.64 -17.74 1.07
CA VAL A 79 6.16 -18.70 2.06
C VAL A 79 5.04 -19.61 2.57
N VAL A 80 3.88 -19.07 2.95
CA VAL A 80 2.71 -19.85 3.38
C VAL A 80 2.27 -20.83 2.29
N SER A 81 2.23 -20.36 1.04
CA SER A 81 1.74 -21.17 -0.10
C SER A 81 2.70 -22.29 -0.47
N LEU A 82 4.01 -22.01 -0.52
CA LEU A 82 5.02 -23.01 -0.89
C LEU A 82 5.25 -24.04 0.22
N ALA A 83 5.04 -23.67 1.47
CA ALA A 83 5.12 -24.57 2.61
C ALA A 83 3.84 -25.39 2.83
N ASP A 84 2.80 -25.17 2.02
CA ASP A 84 1.46 -25.74 2.21
C ASP A 84 0.90 -25.51 3.64
N ALA A 85 1.22 -24.33 4.18
CA ALA A 85 0.94 -23.94 5.57
C ALA A 85 -0.28 -23.01 5.71
N SER A 86 -1.21 -23.03 4.74
CA SER A 86 -2.45 -22.26 4.82
C SER A 86 -3.34 -22.80 5.95
N THR A 87 -3.67 -21.93 6.89
CA THR A 87 -4.49 -22.26 8.07
C THR A 87 -5.55 -21.17 8.28
N PRO A 88 -6.60 -21.42 9.10
CA PRO A 88 -7.53 -20.35 9.49
C PRO A 88 -6.84 -19.13 10.12
N PHE A 89 -5.70 -19.35 10.80
CA PHE A 89 -4.92 -18.25 11.39
C PHE A 89 -4.25 -17.39 10.33
N THR A 90 -3.51 -18.01 9.37
CA THR A 90 -2.85 -17.29 8.29
C THR A 90 -3.87 -16.58 7.38
N ALA A 91 -5.00 -17.22 7.10
CA ALA A 91 -6.11 -16.61 6.38
C ALA A 91 -6.66 -15.37 7.10
N THR A 92 -6.88 -15.46 8.42
CA THR A 92 -7.35 -14.32 9.23
C THR A 92 -6.33 -13.18 9.20
N CYS A 93 -5.04 -13.47 9.37
CA CYS A 93 -3.98 -12.46 9.26
C CYS A 93 -3.98 -11.77 7.90
N ALA A 94 -4.18 -12.51 6.81
CA ALA A 94 -4.26 -11.94 5.48
C ALA A 94 -5.44 -10.95 5.34
N TRP A 95 -6.63 -11.32 5.80
CA TRP A 95 -7.79 -10.41 5.78
C TRP A 95 -7.61 -9.19 6.68
N VAL A 96 -6.99 -9.34 7.85
CA VAL A 96 -6.62 -8.22 8.74
C VAL A 96 -5.65 -7.28 8.03
N TYR A 97 -4.64 -7.80 7.34
CA TYR A 97 -3.74 -7.01 6.51
C TYR A 97 -4.50 -6.18 5.48
N LEU A 98 -5.37 -6.80 4.69
CA LEU A 98 -6.14 -6.09 3.66
C LEU A 98 -7.02 -5.00 4.26
N GLY A 99 -7.74 -5.31 5.34
CA GLY A 99 -8.57 -4.34 6.06
C GLY A 99 -7.76 -3.14 6.55
N ALA A 100 -6.60 -3.40 7.13
CA ALA A 100 -5.67 -2.34 7.56
C ALA A 100 -5.19 -1.50 6.37
N ARG A 101 -4.86 -2.11 5.24
CA ARG A 101 -4.42 -1.37 4.04
C ARG A 101 -5.52 -0.51 3.43
N ILE A 102 -6.77 -1.00 3.41
CA ILE A 102 -7.92 -0.20 2.96
C ILE A 102 -8.14 1.00 3.88
N ALA A 103 -8.11 0.79 5.20
CA ALA A 103 -8.29 1.85 6.19
C ALA A 103 -7.14 2.88 6.21
N TYR A 104 -5.93 2.45 5.84
CA TYR A 104 -4.74 3.30 5.83
C TYR A 104 -4.85 4.47 4.84
N VAL A 105 -5.46 4.25 3.68
CA VAL A 105 -5.56 5.28 2.63
C VAL A 105 -6.32 6.51 3.11
N PRO A 106 -7.57 6.41 3.61
CA PRO A 106 -8.28 7.57 4.16
C PRO A 106 -7.62 8.12 5.43
N ALA A 107 -7.06 7.27 6.28
CA ALA A 107 -6.36 7.73 7.48
C ALA A 107 -5.15 8.61 7.14
N TYR A 108 -4.41 8.25 6.10
CA TYR A 108 -3.29 9.06 5.61
C TYR A 108 -3.78 10.34 4.92
N TYR A 109 -4.78 10.21 4.04
CA TYR A 109 -5.32 11.34 3.28
C TYR A 109 -5.84 12.45 4.18
N PHE A 110 -6.60 12.09 5.22
CA PHE A 110 -7.13 13.05 6.20
C PHE A 110 -6.14 13.43 7.30
N GLY A 111 -4.95 12.82 7.33
CA GLY A 111 -3.92 13.14 8.31
C GLY A 111 -4.28 12.74 9.74
N LEU A 112 -4.98 11.64 9.92
CA LEU A 112 -5.43 11.16 11.24
C LEU A 112 -4.24 10.64 12.06
N VAL A 113 -3.88 11.36 13.11
CA VAL A 113 -2.79 11.00 14.03
C VAL A 113 -3.42 10.68 15.39
N PRO A 114 -3.09 9.56 16.06
CA PRO A 114 -2.07 8.54 15.73
C PRO A 114 -2.60 7.36 14.89
N TRP A 115 -3.86 7.39 14.45
CA TRP A 115 -4.55 6.26 13.80
C TRP A 115 -3.80 5.70 12.59
N ARG A 116 -3.25 6.55 11.75
CA ARG A 116 -2.46 6.14 10.59
C ARG A 116 -1.34 5.15 10.98
N SER A 117 -0.58 5.47 12.01
CA SER A 117 0.54 4.63 12.46
C SER A 117 0.06 3.33 13.11
N LEU A 118 -1.02 3.37 13.89
CA LEU A 118 -1.63 2.19 14.49
C LEU A 118 -2.16 1.22 13.44
N ILE A 119 -2.86 1.73 12.44
CA ILE A 119 -3.39 0.93 11.31
C ILE A 119 -2.24 0.29 10.53
N PHE A 120 -1.18 1.05 10.24
CA PHE A 120 0.03 0.51 9.62
C PHE A 120 0.61 -0.64 10.43
N PHE A 121 0.72 -0.45 11.74
CA PHE A 121 1.29 -1.46 12.64
C PHE A 121 0.47 -2.75 12.67
N VAL A 122 -0.85 -2.65 12.67
CA VAL A 122 -1.75 -3.81 12.59
C VAL A 122 -1.47 -4.64 11.34
N GLY A 123 -1.35 -4.01 10.17
CA GLY A 123 -1.02 -4.70 8.92
C GLY A 123 0.36 -5.35 8.94
N ALA A 124 1.36 -4.66 9.51
CA ALA A 124 2.72 -5.18 9.64
C ALA A 124 2.76 -6.41 10.58
N VAL A 125 2.13 -6.32 11.75
CA VAL A 125 2.06 -7.44 12.70
C VAL A 125 1.36 -8.64 12.06
N ALA A 126 0.26 -8.45 11.35
CA ALA A 126 -0.44 -9.53 10.66
C ALA A 126 0.48 -10.23 9.64
N THR A 127 1.24 -9.45 8.86
CA THR A 127 2.20 -9.99 7.87
C THR A 127 3.29 -10.83 8.54
N PHE A 128 3.92 -10.31 9.60
CA PHE A 128 4.96 -11.05 10.32
C PHE A 128 4.42 -12.26 11.06
N ALA A 129 3.19 -12.19 11.61
CA ALA A 129 2.53 -13.33 12.24
C ALA A 129 2.33 -14.49 11.25
N MET A 130 1.98 -14.21 9.99
CA MET A 130 1.89 -15.23 8.94
C MET A 130 3.24 -15.92 8.71
N ILE A 131 4.32 -15.16 8.60
CA ILE A 131 5.67 -15.71 8.39
C ILE A 131 6.07 -16.57 9.59
N LEU A 132 5.89 -16.08 10.80
CA LEU A 132 6.24 -16.81 12.02
C LEU A 132 5.42 -18.10 12.16
N ALA A 133 4.14 -18.06 11.87
CA ALA A 133 3.29 -19.26 11.92
C ALA A 133 3.69 -20.36 10.93
N THR A 134 4.43 -20.00 9.88
CA THR A 134 4.93 -20.97 8.89
C THR A 134 6.24 -21.61 9.34
N LEU A 135 6.97 -20.96 10.26
CA LEU A 135 8.26 -21.45 10.77
C LEU A 135 8.14 -22.40 11.98
N ILE A 136 6.95 -22.48 12.57
CA ILE A 136 6.66 -23.29 13.78
C ILE A 136 5.89 -24.54 13.39
#